data_51bd7c6c96c415e3365c1ad4068f8132
#
_entry.id   51bd7c6c96c415e3365c1ad4068f8132
#
_cell.length_a   1.000
_cell.length_b   1.000
_cell.length_c   1.000
_cell.angle_alpha   90.00
_cell.angle_beta   90.00
_cell.angle_gamma   90.00
#
_symmetry.space_group_name_H-M   'P 1'
#
loop_
_entity.id
_entity.type
_entity.pdbx_description
1 polymer ?
#
loop_
_entity_poly.entity_id
_entity_poly.type
_entity_poly.pdbx_seq_one_letter_code
_entity_poly.pdbx_strand_id
1 'polypeptide(L)'
;MKRRGFLNFLGNTSVALPLLSSPLGFALTNPYRENTADRNLSSDDPILVVVELSGGNDGLNTVVPFGDDDYYRLRPNLGIRKSKLLKLDDYFGLNPGLKGLQQLWNEGDLAIVHGCGYDQP
;
A
#
# COMPACT_ATOMS: atom_id res chain seq x y z
N MET A 1 18.31 -0.40 30.55
CA MET A 1 19.02 -0.31 29.25
C MET A 1 18.03 0.19 28.21
N LYS A 2 18.33 1.27 27.46
CA LYS A 2 17.45 1.78 26.43
C LYS A 2 17.56 0.88 25.17
N ARG A 3 16.43 0.56 24.52
CA ARG A 3 16.34 -0.35 23.35
C ARG A 3 17.38 -0.06 22.24
N ARG A 4 17.72 1.21 22.04
CA ARG A 4 18.74 1.63 21.06
C ARG A 4 20.16 1.17 21.41
N GLY A 5 20.51 1.05 22.71
CA GLY A 5 21.84 0.57 23.13
C GLY A 5 22.01 -0.93 22.91
N PHE A 6 20.93 -1.71 22.98
CA PHE A 6 20.97 -3.15 22.73
C PHE A 6 21.20 -3.47 21.24
N LEU A 7 20.54 -2.72 20.35
CA LEU A 7 20.70 -2.91 18.89
C LEU A 7 22.11 -2.52 18.41
N ASN A 8 22.71 -1.46 18.99
CA ASN A 8 24.07 -1.06 18.67
C ASN A 8 25.13 -2.06 19.22
N PHE A 9 24.83 -2.73 20.33
CA PHE A 9 25.68 -3.77 20.89
C PHE A 9 25.72 -5.02 19.99
N LEU A 10 24.59 -5.42 19.41
CA LEU A 10 24.51 -6.56 18.47
C LEU A 10 25.20 -6.28 17.12
N GLY A 11 25.27 -5.03 16.71
CA GLY A 11 25.89 -4.63 15.44
C GLY A 11 27.42 -4.56 15.46
N ASN A 12 28.06 -4.48 16.66
CA ASN A 12 29.49 -4.19 16.77
C ASN A 12 30.34 -5.28 17.47
N THR A 13 29.77 -6.42 17.81
CA THR A 13 30.53 -7.48 18.47
C THR A 13 30.83 -8.63 17.51
N SER A 14 32.09 -9.03 17.46
CA SER A 14 32.59 -10.22 16.72
C SER A 14 31.94 -11.56 17.14
N VAL A 15 30.99 -11.54 18.05
CA VAL A 15 30.15 -12.67 18.47
C VAL A 15 29.06 -13.00 17.42
N ALA A 16 28.80 -12.11 16.47
CA ALA A 16 27.81 -12.35 15.40
C ALA A 16 28.28 -13.34 14.33
N LEU A 17 29.61 -13.55 14.18
CA LEU A 17 30.17 -14.48 13.17
C LEU A 17 29.78 -15.95 13.36
N PRO A 18 29.80 -16.53 14.59
CA PRO A 18 29.40 -17.92 14.76
C PRO A 18 27.88 -18.16 14.64
N LEU A 19 27.05 -17.12 14.79
CA LEU A 19 25.60 -17.24 14.60
C LEU A 19 25.20 -17.34 13.11
N LEU A 20 26.03 -16.79 12.21
CA LEU A 20 25.80 -16.86 10.76
C LEU A 20 26.13 -18.24 10.17
N SER A 21 26.92 -19.05 10.85
CA SER A 21 27.26 -20.42 10.45
C SER A 21 26.35 -21.48 11.07
N SER A 22 25.41 -21.11 11.93
CA SER A 22 24.42 -22.00 12.52
C SER A 22 23.14 -22.06 11.69
N PRO A 23 22.39 -23.20 11.70
CA PRO A 23 21.10 -23.30 11.01
C PRO A 23 20.09 -22.24 11.45
N LEU A 24 20.26 -21.69 12.65
CA LEU A 24 19.44 -20.55 13.14
C LEU A 24 19.81 -19.21 12.49
N GLY A 25 21.05 -19.03 12.06
CA GLY A 25 21.49 -17.81 11.36
C GLY A 25 20.82 -17.64 9.99
N PHE A 26 20.49 -18.77 9.33
CA PHE A 26 19.78 -18.76 8.05
C PHE A 26 18.35 -18.21 8.15
N ALA A 27 17.71 -18.36 9.30
CA ALA A 27 16.34 -17.85 9.51
C ALA A 27 16.27 -16.31 9.64
N LEU A 28 17.41 -15.64 9.86
CA LEU A 28 17.48 -14.18 9.99
C LEU A 28 17.96 -13.50 8.70
N THR A 29 18.39 -14.26 7.70
CA THR A 29 18.71 -13.71 6.38
C THR A 29 17.43 -13.66 5.57
N ASN A 30 16.97 -12.47 5.24
CA ASN A 30 15.83 -12.29 4.37
C ASN A 30 16.13 -12.90 2.99
N PRO A 31 15.45 -14.00 2.57
CA PRO A 31 15.72 -14.65 1.28
C PRO A 31 15.36 -13.77 0.07
N TYR A 32 14.65 -12.66 0.31
CA TYR A 32 14.29 -11.67 -0.71
C TYR A 32 15.22 -10.46 -0.76
N ARG A 33 16.35 -10.49 -0.02
CA ARG A 33 17.39 -9.51 -0.20
C ARG A 33 18.15 -9.85 -1.49
N GLU A 34 17.52 -9.60 -2.62
CA GLU A 34 18.26 -9.47 -3.88
C GLU A 34 19.38 -8.45 -3.67
N ASN A 35 20.55 -8.78 -4.14
CA ASN A 35 21.71 -7.90 -4.17
C ASN A 35 21.36 -6.66 -5.02
N THR A 36 20.70 -5.69 -4.40
CA THR A 36 20.46 -4.36 -5.02
C THR A 36 21.71 -3.49 -5.00
N ALA A 37 22.87 -4.05 -4.51
CA ALA A 37 24.10 -3.29 -4.32
C ALA A 37 24.81 -2.88 -5.62
N ASP A 38 24.43 -3.42 -6.79
CA ASP A 38 25.14 -3.17 -8.06
C ASP A 38 24.24 -2.67 -9.22
N ARG A 39 23.01 -2.29 -8.96
CA ARG A 39 22.25 -1.55 -9.97
C ARG A 39 22.62 -0.08 -9.83
N ASN A 40 23.50 0.40 -10.69
CA ASN A 40 23.60 1.83 -11.00
C ASN A 40 22.25 2.25 -11.60
N LEU A 41 21.27 2.57 -10.73
CA LEU A 41 20.01 3.13 -11.17
C LEU A 41 20.33 4.45 -11.87
N SER A 42 20.05 4.51 -13.17
CA SER A 42 20.04 5.77 -13.90
C SER A 42 18.94 6.65 -13.33
N SER A 43 19.12 7.96 -13.36
CA SER A 43 18.04 8.91 -13.00
C SER A 43 16.77 8.73 -13.84
N ASP A 44 16.89 8.02 -14.97
CA ASP A 44 15.82 7.79 -15.95
C ASP A 44 15.16 6.41 -15.80
N ASP A 45 15.62 5.59 -14.83
CA ASP A 45 15.01 4.28 -14.59
C ASP A 45 13.62 4.44 -13.92
N PRO A 46 12.57 3.74 -14.41
CA PRO A 46 11.25 3.83 -13.83
C PRO A 46 11.25 3.26 -12.40
N ILE A 47 10.67 4.00 -11.47
CA ILE A 47 10.52 3.60 -10.07
C ILE A 47 9.09 3.14 -9.84
N LEU A 48 8.90 1.88 -9.39
CA LEU A 48 7.61 1.38 -8.94
C LEU A 48 7.53 1.51 -7.41
N VAL A 49 6.52 2.23 -6.95
CA VAL A 49 6.17 2.32 -5.53
C VAL A 49 4.87 1.55 -5.30
N VAL A 50 4.89 0.52 -4.46
CA VAL A 50 3.71 -0.25 -4.08
C VAL A 50 3.28 0.16 -2.67
N VAL A 51 2.03 0.63 -2.55
CA VAL A 51 1.42 0.97 -1.25
C VAL A 51 0.32 -0.04 -0.96
N GLU A 52 0.58 -0.93 -0.02
CA GLU A 52 -0.39 -1.92 0.45
C GLU A 52 -1.19 -1.36 1.63
N LEU A 53 -2.52 -1.37 1.51
CA LEU A 53 -3.44 -0.95 2.57
C LEU A 53 -3.91 -2.18 3.37
N SER A 54 -3.01 -2.75 4.17
CA SER A 54 -3.22 -3.97 4.95
C SER A 54 -3.94 -3.66 6.27
N GLY A 55 -5.08 -3.34 6.37
CA GLY A 55 -5.75 -3.01 7.66
C GLY A 55 -7.23 -2.78 7.52
N GLY A 56 -7.79 -3.12 6.36
CA GLY A 56 -9.20 -2.98 6.09
C GLY A 56 -9.55 -1.62 5.50
N ASN A 57 -9.12 -1.38 4.27
CA ASN A 57 -9.63 -0.27 3.47
C ASN A 57 -11.09 -0.54 3.08
N ASP A 58 -11.99 0.41 3.34
CA ASP A 58 -13.35 0.39 2.79
C ASP A 58 -13.32 0.82 1.31
N GLY A 59 -13.13 -0.13 0.41
CA GLY A 59 -13.03 0.11 -1.02
C GLY A 59 -14.25 0.82 -1.60
N LEU A 60 -15.47 0.49 -1.13
CA LEU A 60 -16.71 1.12 -1.55
C LEU A 60 -16.86 2.56 -1.08
N ASN A 61 -16.12 2.97 -0.05
CA ASN A 61 -16.05 4.36 0.39
C ASN A 61 -14.76 5.06 -0.04
N THR A 62 -13.85 4.36 -0.69
CA THR A 62 -12.69 4.93 -1.38
C THR A 62 -13.08 5.37 -2.79
N VAL A 63 -13.64 4.45 -3.59
CA VAL A 63 -14.24 4.71 -4.90
C VAL A 63 -15.71 4.35 -4.82
N VAL A 64 -16.54 5.36 -4.78
CA VAL A 64 -17.96 5.23 -4.46
C VAL A 64 -18.77 5.06 -5.74
N PRO A 65 -19.50 3.95 -5.91
CA PRO A 65 -20.41 3.75 -7.03
C PRO A 65 -21.74 4.48 -6.75
N PHE A 66 -21.74 5.80 -6.78
CA PHE A 66 -22.91 6.62 -6.44
C PHE A 66 -24.04 6.51 -7.46
N GLY A 67 -23.77 5.97 -8.63
CA GLY A 67 -24.76 5.65 -9.65
C GLY A 67 -25.53 4.35 -9.39
N ASP A 68 -25.13 3.58 -8.38
CA ASP A 68 -25.77 2.33 -7.99
C ASP A 68 -26.65 2.55 -6.73
N ASP A 69 -27.96 2.32 -6.87
CA ASP A 69 -28.91 2.46 -5.76
C ASP A 69 -28.63 1.45 -4.63
N ASP A 70 -28.06 0.28 -4.95
CA ASP A 70 -27.68 -0.72 -3.97
C ASP A 70 -26.61 -0.24 -3.01
N TYR A 71 -25.71 0.62 -3.45
CA TYR A 71 -24.73 1.24 -2.57
C TYR A 71 -25.40 1.97 -1.39
N TYR A 72 -26.42 2.77 -1.65
CA TYR A 72 -27.13 3.50 -0.60
C TYR A 72 -28.09 2.62 0.20
N ARG A 73 -28.72 1.67 -0.47
CA ARG A 73 -29.65 0.72 0.15
C ARG A 73 -28.95 -0.18 1.16
N LEU A 74 -27.76 -0.68 0.82
CA LEU A 74 -26.96 -1.58 1.68
C LEU A 74 -26.10 -0.84 2.70
N ARG A 75 -25.92 0.48 2.53
CA ARG A 75 -25.08 1.32 3.40
C ARG A 75 -25.81 2.57 3.87
N PRO A 76 -26.97 2.43 4.57
CA PRO A 76 -27.80 3.58 4.92
C PRO A 76 -27.12 4.61 5.84
N ASN A 77 -26.18 4.15 6.67
CA ASN A 77 -25.46 5.00 7.62
C ASN A 77 -24.02 5.33 7.17
N LEU A 78 -23.42 4.49 6.36
CA LEU A 78 -22.00 4.61 5.93
C LEU A 78 -21.87 5.20 4.53
N GLY A 79 -22.95 5.23 3.76
CA GLY A 79 -22.96 5.76 2.41
C GLY A 79 -22.62 7.25 2.36
N ILE A 80 -21.70 7.62 1.50
CA ILE A 80 -21.28 9.00 1.30
C ILE A 80 -22.25 9.66 0.32
N ARG A 81 -22.85 10.77 0.72
CA ARG A 81 -23.81 11.50 -0.12
C ARG A 81 -23.14 11.96 -1.42
N LYS A 82 -23.83 11.79 -2.54
CA LYS A 82 -23.38 12.21 -3.89
C LYS A 82 -22.82 13.63 -3.92
N SER A 83 -23.45 14.57 -3.20
CA SER A 83 -23.05 15.98 -3.15
C SER A 83 -21.69 16.23 -2.47
N LYS A 84 -21.16 15.24 -1.75
CA LYS A 84 -19.85 15.34 -1.07
C LYS A 84 -18.73 14.66 -1.84
N LEU A 85 -19.06 13.82 -2.84
CA LEU A 85 -18.06 13.05 -3.58
C LEU A 85 -17.28 13.94 -4.54
N LEU A 86 -16.04 13.55 -4.76
CA LEU A 86 -15.23 14.08 -5.85
C LEU A 86 -15.57 13.27 -7.10
N LYS A 87 -16.36 13.86 -7.99
CA LYS A 87 -16.88 13.19 -9.18
C LYS A 87 -15.73 12.77 -10.11
N LEU A 88 -15.77 11.51 -10.56
CA LEU A 88 -14.89 10.96 -11.59
C LEU A 88 -15.62 10.91 -12.94
N ASP A 89 -16.80 10.29 -12.92
CA ASP A 89 -17.69 10.15 -14.07
C ASP A 89 -19.16 10.23 -13.61
N ASP A 90 -20.10 9.71 -14.41
CA ASP A 90 -21.53 9.73 -14.08
C ASP A 90 -21.96 8.64 -13.11
N TYR A 91 -21.09 7.67 -12.84
CA TYR A 91 -21.36 6.50 -11.99
C TYR A 91 -20.47 6.44 -10.74
N PHE A 92 -19.20 6.84 -10.84
CA PHE A 92 -18.22 6.76 -9.77
C PHE A 92 -17.76 8.12 -9.27
N GLY A 93 -17.42 8.17 -7.98
CA GLY A 93 -16.78 9.33 -7.35
C GLY A 93 -15.79 8.88 -6.27
N LEU A 94 -14.77 9.68 -6.02
CA LEU A 94 -13.82 9.45 -4.93
C LEU A 94 -14.35 9.99 -3.61
N ASN A 95 -13.83 9.38 -2.53
CA ASN A 95 -13.98 9.93 -1.18
C ASN A 95 -13.56 11.41 -1.15
N PRO A 96 -14.27 12.28 -0.43
CA PRO A 96 -13.93 13.71 -0.36
C PRO A 96 -12.53 14.02 0.20
N GLY A 97 -11.92 13.08 0.91
CA GLY A 97 -10.53 13.19 1.39
C GLY A 97 -9.46 12.99 0.31
N LEU A 98 -9.82 12.45 -0.86
CA LEU A 98 -8.86 12.02 -1.91
C LEU A 98 -8.68 13.06 -3.03
N LYS A 99 -8.59 14.34 -2.68
CA LYS A 99 -8.45 15.43 -3.66
C LYS A 99 -7.22 15.29 -4.56
N GLY A 100 -6.09 14.78 -4.01
CA GLY A 100 -4.89 14.55 -4.80
C GLY A 100 -5.09 13.48 -5.88
N LEU A 101 -5.84 12.42 -5.58
CA LEU A 101 -6.18 11.40 -6.57
C LEU A 101 -7.14 11.93 -7.64
N GLN A 102 -8.06 12.81 -7.28
CA GLN A 102 -8.93 13.47 -8.26
C GLN A 102 -8.13 14.34 -9.24
N GLN A 103 -7.10 15.01 -8.76
CA GLN A 103 -6.23 15.80 -9.64
C GLN A 103 -5.52 14.88 -10.64
N LEU A 104 -4.90 13.78 -10.19
CA LEU A 104 -4.26 12.80 -11.06
C LEU A 104 -5.25 12.19 -12.07
N TRP A 105 -6.49 11.94 -11.66
CA TRP A 105 -7.54 11.48 -12.56
C TRP A 105 -7.81 12.48 -13.69
N ASN A 106 -7.94 13.75 -13.35
CA ASN A 106 -8.19 14.81 -14.33
C ASN A 106 -7.01 15.04 -15.29
N GLU A 107 -5.80 14.74 -14.84
CA GLU A 107 -4.55 14.81 -15.62
C GLU A 107 -4.36 13.55 -16.50
N GLY A 108 -5.12 12.47 -16.26
CA GLY A 108 -5.00 11.20 -16.96
C GLY A 108 -3.92 10.26 -16.41
N ASP A 109 -3.36 10.59 -15.24
CA ASP A 109 -2.26 9.86 -14.59
C ASP A 109 -2.74 8.86 -13.53
N LEU A 110 -4.05 8.66 -13.40
CA LEU A 110 -4.66 7.68 -12.49
C LEU A 110 -5.49 6.66 -13.26
N ALA A 111 -5.28 5.39 -12.98
CA ALA A 111 -6.17 4.30 -13.40
C ALA A 111 -6.79 3.62 -12.17
N ILE A 112 -8.08 3.28 -12.26
CA ILE A 112 -8.80 2.56 -11.21
C ILE A 112 -9.22 1.20 -11.79
N VAL A 113 -8.82 0.12 -11.11
CA VAL A 113 -9.16 -1.25 -11.51
C VAL A 113 -10.13 -1.82 -10.50
N HIS A 114 -11.33 -2.17 -10.96
CA HIS A 114 -12.39 -2.77 -10.15
C HIS A 114 -12.41 -4.30 -10.29
N GLY A 115 -13.06 -4.97 -9.34
CA GLY A 115 -13.28 -6.42 -9.40
C GLY A 115 -12.04 -7.26 -9.18
N CYS A 116 -10.98 -6.70 -8.59
CA CYS A 116 -9.80 -7.46 -8.18
C CYS A 116 -10.09 -8.21 -6.88
N GLY A 117 -9.78 -9.49 -6.84
CA GLY A 117 -9.98 -10.34 -5.67
C GLY A 117 -9.21 -11.65 -5.80
N TYR A 118 -9.38 -12.51 -4.80
CA TYR A 118 -8.80 -13.85 -4.77
C TYR A 118 -9.91 -14.89 -4.84
N ASP A 119 -9.66 -16.01 -5.52
CA ASP A 119 -10.62 -17.12 -5.62
C ASP A 119 -10.83 -17.86 -4.29
N GLN A 120 -9.89 -17.72 -3.35
CA GLN A 120 -9.96 -18.28 -2.00
C GLN A 120 -9.46 -17.24 -1.00
N PRO A 121 -10.36 -16.57 -0.25
CA PRO A 121 -10.00 -15.63 0.81
C PRO A 121 -9.48 -16.35 2.06
#